data_b0109307132285dc41353b772d7d57a7
#
_entry.id   b0109307132285dc41353b772d7d57a7
#
_cell.length_a   1.000
_cell.length_b   1.000
_cell.length_c   1.000
_cell.angle_alpha   90.00
_cell.angle_beta   90.00
_cell.angle_gamma   90.00
#
_symmetry.space_group_name_H-M   'P 1'
#
loop_
_entity.id
_entity.type
_entity.pdbx_description
1 polymer ?
#
loop_
_entity_poly.entity_id
_entity_poly.type
_entity_poly.pdbx_seq_one_letter_code
_entity_poly.pdbx_strand_id
1 'polypeptide(L)'
;MESLATKLAPRDTEIRAWEVASTFEARHILCTTQGRGQNAAQYIESNLEVHIGCWFIDQYPYHKAVDFHSEHTTTKVRSRLKLYCSADPEEQKVELAILRLLTHGEAELSRDMLQLMVQRLTIGGRLVASVDNVRDRWLHDQMRELFPKVTVHTFADAIVYSAVKQNELKKVRNFQCEFAFRDREQLIYAISRPGVFSHRHIDPGARQLIDAIDIGPKTRVIDIGCGAGTVALALATRDATTYVHAVDGNARAVQCTELGAARNQLTNIVTELNSRGTKATKGSFDLAVANPPYFADFRIAEHFINTAKEALKPGGQLLLVTKQPQWYEEYLPDRWDDVDIWPSKKYHLVAGVRT
;
A
#
# COMPACT_ATOMS: atom_id res chain seq x y z
N MET A 1 -8.69 24.15 -25.47
CA MET A 1 -8.26 22.93 -24.79
C MET A 1 -7.21 23.33 -23.77
N GLU A 2 -7.57 23.44 -22.49
CA GLU A 2 -6.59 23.60 -21.41
C GLU A 2 -5.63 22.42 -21.45
N SER A 3 -4.33 22.72 -21.44
CA SER A 3 -3.31 21.67 -21.45
C SER A 3 -3.51 20.79 -20.22
N LEU A 4 -3.48 19.50 -20.40
CA LEU A 4 -3.61 18.49 -19.33
C LEU A 4 -2.62 18.65 -18.16
N ALA A 5 -1.56 19.42 -18.35
CA ALA A 5 -0.62 19.84 -17.32
C ALA A 5 -1.29 20.60 -16.15
N THR A 6 -2.42 21.28 -16.38
CA THR A 6 -3.09 22.10 -15.37
C THR A 6 -4.01 21.32 -14.42
N LYS A 7 -4.56 20.18 -14.84
CA LYS A 7 -5.50 19.41 -14.00
C LYS A 7 -4.86 18.37 -13.08
N LEU A 8 -3.63 17.97 -13.34
CA LEU A 8 -2.88 16.96 -12.57
C LEU A 8 -1.39 17.31 -12.50
N ALA A 9 -1.08 18.55 -12.14
CA ALA A 9 0.31 18.97 -11.97
C ALA A 9 1.04 18.05 -10.97
N PRO A 10 2.27 17.60 -11.26
CA PRO A 10 3.10 16.95 -10.27
C PRO A 10 3.32 17.86 -9.08
N ARG A 11 3.59 17.29 -7.90
CA ARG A 11 3.86 18.11 -6.72
C ARG A 11 5.23 18.78 -6.85
N ASP A 12 5.36 19.99 -6.31
CA ASP A 12 6.57 20.81 -6.43
C ASP A 12 7.83 20.05 -5.99
N THR A 13 7.77 19.33 -4.89
CA THR A 13 8.88 18.50 -4.40
C THR A 13 9.32 17.40 -5.37
N GLU A 14 8.39 16.85 -6.14
CA GLU A 14 8.69 15.86 -7.17
C GLU A 14 9.36 16.54 -8.38
N ILE A 15 8.88 17.70 -8.78
CA ILE A 15 9.52 18.52 -9.84
C ILE A 15 10.97 18.84 -9.45
N ARG A 16 11.21 19.30 -8.21
CA ARG A 16 12.56 19.65 -7.74
C ARG A 16 13.50 18.43 -7.70
N ALA A 17 12.99 17.25 -7.33
CA ALA A 17 13.78 16.03 -7.40
C ALA A 17 14.22 15.71 -8.83
N TRP A 18 13.32 15.86 -9.82
CA TRP A 18 13.62 15.63 -11.23
C TRP A 18 14.54 16.71 -11.82
N GLU A 19 14.42 17.97 -11.40
CA GLU A 19 15.38 19.04 -11.78
C GLU A 19 16.81 18.68 -11.35
N VAL A 20 16.99 18.20 -10.10
CA VAL A 20 18.31 17.77 -9.64
C VAL A 20 18.73 16.47 -10.37
N ALA A 21 17.83 15.51 -10.54
CA ALA A 21 18.11 14.25 -11.20
C ALA A 21 18.55 14.43 -12.67
N SER A 22 17.98 15.42 -13.37
CA SER A 22 18.30 15.71 -14.78
C SER A 22 19.72 16.24 -15.00
N THR A 23 20.42 16.63 -13.94
CA THR A 23 21.83 17.01 -14.02
C THR A 23 22.79 15.82 -14.06
N PHE A 24 22.27 14.57 -13.97
CA PHE A 24 23.07 13.35 -13.95
C PHE A 24 22.70 12.47 -15.14
N GLU A 25 23.70 11.88 -15.77
CA GLU A 25 23.50 10.90 -16.83
C GLU A 25 23.07 9.55 -16.24
N ALA A 26 22.00 8.97 -16.78
CA ALA A 26 21.53 7.64 -16.44
C ALA A 26 20.73 7.04 -17.59
N ARG A 27 20.85 5.73 -17.81
CA ARG A 27 20.04 4.98 -18.80
C ARG A 27 18.89 4.24 -18.13
N HIS A 28 19.10 3.74 -16.92
CA HIS A 28 18.09 3.05 -16.13
C HIS A 28 17.83 3.82 -14.85
N ILE A 29 16.59 4.22 -14.66
CA ILE A 29 16.14 5.00 -13.52
C ILE A 29 15.04 4.24 -12.78
N LEU A 30 15.14 4.19 -11.46
CA LEU A 30 14.06 3.76 -10.58
C LEU A 30 13.47 4.99 -9.87
N CYS A 31 12.16 5.16 -9.92
CA CYS A 31 11.53 6.25 -9.20
C CYS A 31 10.27 5.82 -8.44
N THR A 32 9.90 6.62 -7.45
CA THR A 32 8.55 6.64 -6.85
C THR A 32 7.85 7.93 -7.21
N THR A 33 6.54 7.93 -7.18
CA THR A 33 5.72 9.12 -7.41
C THR A 33 4.54 9.15 -6.44
N GLN A 34 4.09 10.33 -6.10
CA GLN A 34 2.79 10.55 -5.45
C GLN A 34 1.75 11.12 -6.42
N GLY A 35 2.19 11.40 -7.64
CA GLY A 35 1.36 11.79 -8.77
C GLY A 35 0.97 10.59 -9.63
N ARG A 36 1.19 10.78 -10.94
CA ARG A 36 0.94 9.77 -11.98
C ARG A 36 2.22 9.37 -12.71
N GLY A 37 3.41 9.76 -12.21
CA GLY A 37 4.68 9.57 -12.92
C GLY A 37 4.86 10.51 -14.12
N GLN A 38 4.21 11.68 -14.11
CA GLN A 38 4.26 12.66 -15.21
C GLN A 38 5.68 13.11 -15.49
N ASN A 39 6.47 13.40 -14.43
CA ASN A 39 7.87 13.82 -14.58
C ASN A 39 8.73 12.72 -15.22
N ALA A 40 8.49 11.46 -14.88
CA ALA A 40 9.18 10.33 -15.50
C ALA A 40 8.87 10.26 -17.01
N ALA A 41 7.61 10.42 -17.40
CA ALA A 41 7.22 10.44 -18.81
C ALA A 41 7.84 11.61 -19.56
N GLN A 42 7.81 12.81 -18.99
CA GLN A 42 8.42 14.01 -19.56
C GLN A 42 9.94 13.86 -19.72
N TYR A 43 10.61 13.23 -18.75
CA TYR A 43 12.03 12.98 -18.82
C TYR A 43 12.38 12.01 -19.97
N ILE A 44 11.58 10.96 -20.17
CA ILE A 44 11.71 10.03 -21.30
C ILE A 44 11.53 10.72 -22.65
N GLU A 45 10.61 11.69 -22.77
CA GLU A 45 10.40 12.44 -24.02
C GLU A 45 11.65 13.21 -24.44
N SER A 46 12.34 13.79 -23.46
CA SER A 46 13.56 14.57 -23.68
C SER A 46 14.83 13.73 -23.81
N ASN A 47 14.78 12.42 -23.44
CA ASN A 47 15.94 11.53 -23.37
C ASN A 47 15.65 10.19 -24.05
N LEU A 48 16.17 9.98 -25.25
CA LEU A 48 15.76 8.87 -26.14
C LEU A 48 16.21 7.47 -25.70
N GLU A 49 17.27 7.37 -24.90
CA GLU A 49 17.86 6.08 -24.47
C GLU A 49 17.49 5.69 -23.01
N VAL A 50 16.67 6.50 -22.34
CA VAL A 50 16.35 6.30 -20.93
C VAL A 50 15.18 5.34 -20.76
N HIS A 51 15.30 4.40 -19.83
CA HIS A 51 14.26 3.52 -19.32
C HIS A 51 13.99 3.81 -17.85
N ILE A 52 12.72 3.97 -17.48
CA ILE A 52 12.32 4.32 -16.12
C ILE A 52 11.36 3.27 -15.58
N GLY A 53 11.71 2.69 -14.42
CA GLY A 53 10.80 1.94 -13.57
C GLY A 53 10.15 2.88 -12.54
N CYS A 54 8.84 3.03 -12.58
CA CYS A 54 8.08 3.77 -11.58
C CYS A 54 7.35 2.76 -10.67
N TRP A 55 7.83 2.68 -9.43
CA TRP A 55 7.39 1.69 -8.45
C TRP A 55 6.31 2.24 -7.52
N PHE A 56 5.29 1.41 -7.30
CA PHE A 56 4.19 1.65 -6.38
C PHE A 56 4.07 0.50 -5.38
N ILE A 57 3.75 0.79 -4.13
CA ILE A 57 3.37 -0.20 -3.12
C ILE A 57 1.86 -0.46 -3.17
N ASP A 58 1.07 0.58 -3.51
CA ASP A 58 -0.39 0.52 -3.56
C ASP A 58 -0.91 0.53 -4.98
N GLN A 59 -1.87 -0.36 -5.26
CA GLN A 59 -2.49 -0.48 -6.58
C GLN A 59 -3.39 0.71 -6.96
N TYR A 60 -3.99 1.39 -6.00
CA TYR A 60 -4.87 2.52 -6.35
C TYR A 60 -4.12 3.62 -7.10
N PRO A 61 -3.01 4.20 -6.58
CA PRO A 61 -2.21 5.17 -7.33
C PRO A 61 -1.57 4.56 -8.59
N TYR A 62 -1.18 3.29 -8.55
CA TYR A 62 -0.67 2.56 -9.73
C TYR A 62 -1.70 2.55 -10.86
N HIS A 63 -2.93 2.12 -10.61
CA HIS A 63 -3.98 2.11 -11.63
C HIS A 63 -4.28 3.50 -12.18
N LYS A 64 -4.32 4.51 -11.31
CA LYS A 64 -4.48 5.91 -11.75
C LYS A 64 -3.33 6.39 -12.65
N ALA A 65 -2.12 5.91 -12.41
CA ALA A 65 -0.98 6.20 -13.28
C ALA A 65 -1.10 5.47 -14.62
N VAL A 66 -1.47 4.18 -14.62
CA VAL A 66 -1.69 3.38 -15.84
C VAL A 66 -2.78 4.02 -16.71
N ASP A 67 -3.93 4.34 -16.11
CA ASP A 67 -5.06 4.98 -16.82
C ASP A 67 -4.59 6.31 -17.45
N PHE A 68 -3.91 7.18 -16.67
CA PHE A 68 -3.36 8.44 -17.15
C PHE A 68 -2.40 8.27 -18.33
N HIS A 69 -1.43 7.37 -18.24
CA HIS A 69 -0.45 7.19 -19.30
C HIS A 69 -1.03 6.50 -20.53
N SER A 70 -2.07 5.68 -20.39
CA SER A 70 -2.76 5.08 -21.54
C SER A 70 -3.43 6.14 -22.41
N GLU A 71 -3.94 7.21 -21.80
CA GLU A 71 -4.67 8.28 -22.47
C GLU A 71 -3.78 9.43 -22.97
N HIS A 72 -2.66 9.70 -22.24
CA HIS A 72 -1.94 10.99 -22.39
C HIS A 72 -0.50 10.85 -22.81
N THR A 73 0.05 9.64 -22.97
CA THR A 73 1.42 9.45 -23.43
C THR A 73 1.51 8.63 -24.73
N THR A 74 2.54 8.89 -25.51
CA THR A 74 2.79 8.15 -26.75
C THR A 74 3.24 6.71 -26.49
N THR A 75 3.04 5.80 -27.44
CA THR A 75 3.55 4.43 -27.36
C THR A 75 5.07 4.39 -27.15
N LYS A 76 5.81 5.35 -27.76
CA LYS A 76 7.27 5.48 -27.61
C LYS A 76 7.68 5.78 -26.16
N VAL A 77 6.90 6.58 -25.41
CA VAL A 77 7.13 6.82 -23.98
C VAL A 77 6.76 5.59 -23.18
N ARG A 78 5.57 5.02 -23.41
CA ARG A 78 5.09 3.84 -22.68
C ARG A 78 5.99 2.61 -22.81
N SER A 79 6.67 2.44 -23.94
CA SER A 79 7.62 1.31 -24.12
C SER A 79 8.87 1.42 -23.24
N ARG A 80 9.15 2.61 -22.69
CA ARG A 80 10.32 2.89 -21.85
C ARG A 80 9.96 3.30 -20.42
N LEU A 81 8.68 3.51 -20.14
CA LEU A 81 8.13 3.78 -18.81
C LEU A 81 7.43 2.53 -18.28
N LYS A 82 8.09 1.79 -17.40
CA LYS A 82 7.51 0.62 -16.74
C LYS A 82 6.85 1.04 -15.43
N LEU A 83 5.51 1.08 -15.41
CA LEU A 83 4.75 1.24 -14.16
C LEU A 83 4.53 -0.14 -13.56
N TYR A 84 4.76 -0.33 -12.27
CA TYR A 84 4.52 -1.60 -11.59
C TYR A 84 4.21 -1.43 -10.11
N CYS A 85 3.43 -2.38 -9.57
CA CYS A 85 3.03 -2.41 -8.16
C CYS A 85 3.51 -3.72 -7.52
N SER A 86 4.34 -3.61 -6.49
CA SER A 86 4.94 -4.74 -5.78
C SER A 86 5.37 -4.35 -4.37
N ALA A 87 5.57 -5.33 -3.49
CA ALA A 87 6.02 -5.10 -2.11
C ALA A 87 7.40 -4.43 -2.04
N ASP A 88 8.29 -4.78 -2.95
CA ASP A 88 9.64 -4.23 -3.11
C ASP A 88 9.91 -3.87 -4.58
N PRO A 89 10.84 -2.93 -4.85
CA PRO A 89 11.25 -2.64 -6.21
C PRO A 89 11.96 -3.85 -6.83
N GLU A 90 11.82 -4.02 -8.16
CA GLU A 90 12.48 -5.09 -8.90
C GLU A 90 13.99 -5.12 -8.63
N GLU A 91 14.59 -6.31 -8.75
CA GLU A 91 16.02 -6.51 -8.43
C GLU A 91 16.99 -5.88 -9.46
N GLN A 92 16.46 -5.36 -10.56
CA GLN A 92 17.26 -4.70 -11.57
C GLN A 92 18.07 -3.55 -10.98
N LYS A 93 19.39 -3.51 -11.31
CA LYS A 93 20.26 -2.40 -10.92
C LYS A 93 20.05 -1.20 -11.84
N VAL A 94 20.15 0.00 -11.24
CA VAL A 94 19.94 1.28 -11.91
C VAL A 94 21.07 2.26 -11.62
N GLU A 95 21.31 3.20 -12.51
CA GLU A 95 22.31 4.26 -12.32
C GLU A 95 21.74 5.42 -11.47
N LEU A 96 20.41 5.62 -11.48
CA LEU A 96 19.75 6.69 -10.77
C LEU A 96 18.48 6.19 -10.08
N ALA A 97 18.33 6.53 -8.80
CA ALA A 97 17.11 6.31 -8.05
C ALA A 97 16.54 7.65 -7.57
N ILE A 98 15.23 7.85 -7.70
CA ILE A 98 14.54 9.07 -7.31
C ILE A 98 13.43 8.73 -6.32
N LEU A 99 13.55 9.25 -5.11
CA LEU A 99 12.64 8.98 -4.01
C LEU A 99 12.03 10.28 -3.48
N ARG A 100 10.72 10.38 -3.54
CA ARG A 100 10.00 11.47 -2.90
C ARG A 100 9.40 11.00 -1.57
N LEU A 101 9.67 11.75 -0.50
CA LEU A 101 9.16 11.48 0.85
C LEU A 101 8.22 12.60 1.31
N LEU A 102 7.36 12.27 2.29
CA LEU A 102 6.45 13.22 2.95
C LEU A 102 7.00 13.61 4.31
N THR A 103 6.88 14.89 4.68
CA THR A 103 7.27 15.40 6.01
C THR A 103 6.57 14.67 7.14
N HIS A 104 5.30 14.34 6.98
CA HIS A 104 4.50 13.61 7.96
C HIS A 104 4.30 12.12 7.60
N GLY A 105 5.21 11.56 6.79
CA GLY A 105 5.20 10.16 6.44
C GLY A 105 5.67 9.26 7.59
N GLU A 106 5.42 7.97 7.45
CA GLU A 106 5.92 6.96 8.38
C GLU A 106 7.45 6.86 8.31
N ALA A 107 8.13 7.11 9.44
CA ALA A 107 9.58 7.16 9.48
C ALA A 107 10.25 5.81 9.16
N GLU A 108 9.66 4.68 9.58
CA GLU A 108 10.19 3.36 9.25
C GLU A 108 10.02 3.02 7.78
N LEU A 109 8.87 3.37 7.18
CA LEU A 109 8.65 3.22 5.74
C LEU A 109 9.67 4.03 4.94
N SER A 110 9.90 5.27 5.34
CA SER A 110 10.88 6.14 4.69
C SER A 110 12.30 5.57 4.75
N ARG A 111 12.72 5.00 5.89
CA ARG A 111 14.02 4.33 6.04
C ARG A 111 14.13 3.06 5.20
N ASP A 112 13.08 2.26 5.19
CA ASP A 112 13.03 1.04 4.39
C ASP A 112 13.10 1.36 2.89
N MET A 113 12.32 2.34 2.43
CA MET A 113 12.37 2.78 1.03
C MET A 113 13.74 3.34 0.63
N LEU A 114 14.36 4.18 1.47
CA LEU A 114 15.73 4.68 1.25
C LEU A 114 16.71 3.52 1.07
N GLN A 115 16.67 2.54 1.99
CA GLN A 115 17.56 1.37 1.94
C GLN A 115 17.34 0.55 0.67
N LEU A 116 16.09 0.29 0.29
CA LEU A 116 15.73 -0.44 -0.93
C LEU A 116 16.25 0.29 -2.18
N MET A 117 16.08 1.61 -2.26
CA MET A 117 16.61 2.40 -3.38
C MET A 117 18.13 2.28 -3.48
N VAL A 118 18.87 2.37 -2.34
CA VAL A 118 20.32 2.20 -2.34
C VAL A 118 20.74 0.80 -2.75
N GLN A 119 20.00 -0.24 -2.37
CA GLN A 119 20.25 -1.61 -2.79
C GLN A 119 20.10 -1.80 -4.31
N ARG A 120 19.21 -1.04 -4.95
CA ARG A 120 19.00 -1.09 -6.41
C ARG A 120 20.03 -0.28 -7.22
N LEU A 121 20.74 0.65 -6.59
CA LEU A 121 21.79 1.40 -7.26
C LEU A 121 23.01 0.53 -7.60
N THR A 122 23.58 0.77 -8.78
CA THR A 122 24.95 0.35 -9.11
C THR A 122 25.97 1.09 -8.25
N ILE A 123 27.19 0.56 -8.12
CA ILE A 123 28.32 1.36 -7.59
C ILE A 123 28.58 2.50 -8.56
N GLY A 124 28.73 3.71 -8.03
CA GLY A 124 28.78 4.96 -8.82
C GLY A 124 27.40 5.55 -9.13
N GLY A 125 26.33 4.78 -8.97
CA GLY A 125 24.96 5.24 -9.14
C GLY A 125 24.55 6.24 -8.05
N ARG A 126 23.48 6.97 -8.27
CA ARG A 126 23.08 8.12 -7.45
C ARG A 126 21.65 7.99 -6.93
N LEU A 127 21.45 8.31 -5.66
CA LEU A 127 20.13 8.56 -5.08
C LEU A 127 19.85 10.06 -5.07
N VAL A 128 18.66 10.44 -5.52
CA VAL A 128 18.06 11.76 -5.35
C VAL A 128 16.81 11.60 -4.50
N ALA A 129 16.77 12.23 -3.34
CA ALA A 129 15.63 12.16 -2.43
C ALA A 129 15.13 13.56 -2.07
N SER A 130 13.81 13.77 -2.10
CA SER A 130 13.19 15.07 -1.81
C SER A 130 12.15 14.97 -0.71
N VAL A 131 11.95 16.09 0.01
CA VAL A 131 10.91 16.26 1.02
C VAL A 131 10.32 17.66 0.95
N ASP A 132 9.03 17.79 1.29
CA ASP A 132 8.25 19.03 1.26
C ASP A 132 8.44 19.94 2.50
N ASN A 133 9.57 19.81 3.16
CA ASN A 133 9.97 20.64 4.30
C ASN A 133 11.32 21.29 4.04
N VAL A 134 11.33 22.57 3.75
CA VAL A 134 12.55 23.35 3.48
C VAL A 134 13.51 23.46 4.67
N ARG A 135 13.06 23.07 5.87
CA ARG A 135 13.88 23.02 7.09
C ARG A 135 14.21 21.59 7.52
N ASP A 136 14.03 20.63 6.62
CA ASP A 136 14.29 19.23 6.94
C ASP A 136 15.76 19.01 7.36
N ARG A 137 15.92 18.19 8.39
CA ARG A 137 17.20 17.62 8.83
C ARG A 137 17.14 16.12 8.92
N TRP A 138 15.93 15.58 9.13
CA TRP A 138 15.75 14.16 9.35
C TRP A 138 16.16 13.34 8.12
N LEU A 139 15.70 13.70 6.93
CA LEU A 139 16.07 13.01 5.70
C LEU A 139 17.57 13.14 5.42
N HIS A 140 18.17 14.33 5.70
CA HIS A 140 19.61 14.51 5.61
C HIS A 140 20.38 13.52 6.48
N ASP A 141 19.97 13.36 7.75
CA ASP A 141 20.62 12.46 8.70
C ASP A 141 20.46 10.99 8.25
N GLN A 142 19.27 10.59 7.76
CA GLN A 142 19.06 9.25 7.22
C GLN A 142 19.93 8.98 5.97
N MET A 143 20.07 9.96 5.09
CA MET A 143 20.96 9.84 3.93
C MET A 143 22.44 9.70 4.36
N ARG A 144 22.86 10.42 5.40
CA ARG A 144 24.23 10.31 5.94
C ARG A 144 24.54 8.98 6.62
N GLU A 145 23.53 8.26 7.10
CA GLU A 145 23.72 6.88 7.57
C GLU A 145 24.04 5.90 6.42
N LEU A 146 23.58 6.21 5.20
CA LEU A 146 23.73 5.34 4.03
C LEU A 146 24.88 5.74 3.11
N PHE A 147 25.29 7.02 3.12
CA PHE A 147 26.27 7.58 2.19
C PHE A 147 27.35 8.40 2.91
N PRO A 148 28.62 8.30 2.50
CA PRO A 148 29.70 9.06 3.12
C PRO A 148 29.61 10.58 2.86
N LYS A 149 29.00 10.98 1.73
CA LYS A 149 28.81 12.38 1.34
C LYS A 149 27.41 12.58 0.77
N VAL A 150 26.72 13.61 1.28
CA VAL A 150 25.38 14.03 0.82
C VAL A 150 25.48 15.49 0.37
N THR A 151 24.98 15.77 -0.83
CA THR A 151 24.86 17.13 -1.38
C THR A 151 23.43 17.62 -1.11
N VAL A 152 23.30 18.85 -0.66
CA VAL A 152 22.02 19.50 -0.35
C VAL A 152 21.70 20.51 -1.43
N HIS A 153 20.48 20.43 -1.97
CA HIS A 153 19.94 21.38 -2.94
C HIS A 153 18.70 22.02 -2.31
N THR A 154 18.77 23.32 -2.05
CA THR A 154 17.68 24.07 -1.39
C THR A 154 16.88 24.86 -2.41
N PHE A 155 15.56 24.65 -2.39
CA PHE A 155 14.57 25.39 -3.17
C PHE A 155 13.65 26.18 -2.23
N ALA A 156 12.85 27.09 -2.77
CA ALA A 156 11.92 27.86 -1.96
C ALA A 156 10.78 27.01 -1.38
N ASP A 157 10.45 25.89 -2.04
CA ASP A 157 9.31 25.02 -1.81
C ASP A 157 9.69 23.59 -1.38
N ALA A 158 10.97 23.22 -1.48
CA ALA A 158 11.46 21.88 -1.17
C ALA A 158 12.94 21.87 -0.82
N ILE A 159 13.37 20.78 -0.18
CA ILE A 159 14.78 20.43 -0.08
C ILE A 159 15.02 19.08 -0.78
N VAL A 160 16.12 18.99 -1.52
CA VAL A 160 16.53 17.80 -2.25
C VAL A 160 17.93 17.39 -1.83
N TYR A 161 18.11 16.13 -1.57
CA TYR A 161 19.40 15.54 -1.23
C TYR A 161 19.86 14.62 -2.36
N SER A 162 21.13 14.69 -2.73
CA SER A 162 21.72 13.74 -3.66
C SER A 162 23.00 13.13 -3.10
N ALA A 163 23.21 11.83 -3.38
CA ALA A 163 24.37 11.11 -2.91
C ALA A 163 24.77 9.99 -3.88
N VAL A 164 26.08 9.71 -3.99
CA VAL A 164 26.64 8.66 -4.83
C VAL A 164 26.90 7.40 -4.00
N LYS A 165 26.45 6.26 -4.47
CA LYS A 165 26.75 4.95 -3.89
C LYS A 165 28.20 4.56 -4.20
N GLN A 166 29.05 4.61 -3.20
CA GLN A 166 30.47 4.24 -3.34
C GLN A 166 30.71 2.76 -3.07
N ASN A 167 29.94 2.16 -2.18
CA ASN A 167 30.10 0.77 -1.75
C ASN A 167 28.72 0.14 -1.50
N GLU A 168 28.65 -1.18 -1.44
CA GLU A 168 27.47 -1.88 -0.94
C GLU A 168 27.22 -1.54 0.54
N LEU A 169 25.96 -1.61 0.96
CA LEU A 169 25.58 -1.36 2.35
C LEU A 169 26.27 -2.39 3.27
N LYS A 170 27.04 -1.91 4.25
CA LYS A 170 27.68 -2.77 5.25
C LYS A 170 26.67 -3.53 6.12
N LYS A 171 25.50 -2.93 6.34
CA LYS A 171 24.40 -3.49 7.13
C LYS A 171 23.09 -3.16 6.44
N VAL A 172 22.28 -4.19 6.21
CA VAL A 172 20.90 -4.07 5.74
C VAL A 172 20.01 -4.31 6.95
N ARG A 173 19.18 -3.32 7.29
CA ARG A 173 18.20 -3.45 8.38
C ARG A 173 17.02 -4.25 7.87
N ASN A 174 16.55 -5.20 8.66
CA ASN A 174 15.26 -5.84 8.45
C ASN A 174 14.18 -5.03 9.18
N PHE A 175 13.28 -4.43 8.44
CA PHE A 175 12.14 -3.68 8.97
C PHE A 175 10.88 -4.55 9.12
N GLN A 176 10.93 -5.81 8.67
CA GLN A 176 9.86 -6.77 8.93
C GLN A 176 9.78 -7.07 10.43
N CYS A 177 8.57 -7.16 10.94
CA CYS A 177 8.28 -7.49 12.32
C CYS A 177 7.37 -8.72 12.39
N GLU A 178 7.70 -9.65 13.25
CA GLU A 178 6.77 -10.70 13.71
C GLU A 178 6.18 -10.26 15.05
N PHE A 179 4.86 -10.35 15.19
CA PHE A 179 4.17 -10.18 16.46
C PHE A 179 3.12 -11.29 16.65
N ALA A 180 2.78 -11.56 17.89
CA ALA A 180 1.82 -12.60 18.20
C ALA A 180 0.58 -12.02 18.90
N PHE A 181 -0.56 -12.64 18.65
CA PHE A 181 -1.81 -12.37 19.35
C PHE A 181 -2.56 -13.67 19.62
N ARG A 182 -3.49 -13.65 20.58
CA ARG A 182 -4.33 -14.80 20.88
C ARG A 182 -5.71 -14.63 20.27
N ASP A 183 -6.23 -15.71 19.69
CA ASP A 183 -7.63 -15.84 19.36
C ASP A 183 -8.13 -17.15 19.99
N ARG A 184 -9.14 -17.04 20.88
CA ARG A 184 -9.58 -18.15 21.73
C ARG A 184 -8.36 -18.73 22.46
N GLU A 185 -8.14 -20.05 22.37
CA GLU A 185 -7.00 -20.75 23.01
C GLU A 185 -5.71 -20.74 22.17
N GLN A 186 -5.76 -20.22 20.93
CA GLN A 186 -4.65 -20.35 19.98
C GLN A 186 -3.77 -19.08 19.95
N LEU A 187 -2.45 -19.29 19.87
CA LEU A 187 -1.46 -18.23 19.65
C LEU A 187 -1.17 -18.15 18.13
N ILE A 188 -1.40 -16.98 17.57
CA ILE A 188 -1.27 -16.70 16.14
C ILE A 188 -0.15 -15.71 15.91
N TYR A 189 0.70 -15.97 14.94
CA TYR A 189 1.81 -15.11 14.54
C TYR A 189 1.44 -14.34 13.28
N ALA A 190 1.56 -13.03 13.34
CA ALA A 190 1.40 -12.15 12.17
C ALA A 190 2.74 -11.53 11.79
N ILE A 191 2.92 -11.34 10.51
CA ILE A 191 4.07 -10.65 9.93
C ILE A 191 3.60 -9.28 9.47
N SER A 192 4.39 -8.25 9.73
CA SER A 192 4.10 -6.91 9.19
C SER A 192 5.36 -6.20 8.73
N ARG A 193 5.17 -5.23 7.82
CA ARG A 193 6.22 -4.37 7.26
C ARG A 193 5.79 -2.91 7.32
N PRO A 194 6.74 -1.95 7.30
CA PRO A 194 6.41 -0.54 7.17
C PRO A 194 5.54 -0.27 5.94
N GLY A 195 4.56 0.62 6.09
CA GLY A 195 3.55 0.91 5.07
C GLY A 195 2.35 -0.04 5.05
N VAL A 196 2.31 -1.04 5.94
CA VAL A 196 1.13 -1.87 6.21
C VAL A 196 0.40 -1.32 7.43
N PHE A 197 -0.91 -1.21 7.34
CA PHE A 197 -1.73 -0.71 8.44
C PHE A 197 -1.49 -1.50 9.73
N SER A 198 -1.37 -0.77 10.85
CA SER A 198 -1.09 -1.33 12.19
C SER A 198 0.19 -2.18 12.25
N HIS A 199 1.29 -1.62 11.69
CA HIS A 199 2.60 -2.25 11.78
C HIS A 199 2.99 -2.53 13.24
N ARG A 200 3.52 -3.74 13.53
CA ARG A 200 4.03 -4.23 14.82
C ARG A 200 3.03 -4.67 15.88
N HIS A 201 1.74 -4.50 15.70
CA HIS A 201 0.71 -4.91 16.65
C HIS A 201 -0.63 -5.16 15.97
N ILE A 202 -1.52 -5.86 16.64
CA ILE A 202 -2.90 -6.01 16.17
C ILE A 202 -3.66 -4.68 16.33
N ASP A 203 -4.37 -4.28 15.29
CA ASP A 203 -5.27 -3.12 15.38
C ASP A 203 -6.41 -3.39 16.38
N PRO A 204 -6.71 -2.42 17.29
CA PRO A 204 -7.81 -2.58 18.24
C PRO A 204 -9.19 -2.77 17.59
N GLY A 205 -9.44 -2.19 16.39
CA GLY A 205 -10.67 -2.43 15.61
C GLY A 205 -10.71 -3.84 15.06
N ALA A 206 -9.61 -4.30 14.47
CA ALA A 206 -9.48 -5.69 14.02
C ALA A 206 -9.69 -6.69 15.16
N ARG A 207 -9.22 -6.38 16.39
CA ARG A 207 -9.49 -7.19 17.58
C ARG A 207 -10.99 -7.26 17.90
N GLN A 208 -11.72 -6.12 17.87
CA GLN A 208 -13.16 -6.14 18.09
C GLN A 208 -13.90 -6.95 17.03
N LEU A 209 -13.45 -6.88 15.78
CA LEU A 209 -14.00 -7.64 14.67
C LEU A 209 -13.78 -9.14 14.88
N ILE A 210 -12.56 -9.57 15.22
CA ILE A 210 -12.23 -10.97 15.52
C ILE A 210 -13.09 -11.50 16.69
N ASP A 211 -13.21 -10.73 17.77
CA ASP A 211 -13.95 -11.14 18.97
C ASP A 211 -15.46 -11.31 18.69
N ALA A 212 -16.01 -10.57 17.73
CA ALA A 212 -17.43 -10.60 17.36
C ALA A 212 -17.80 -11.70 16.35
N ILE A 213 -16.82 -12.20 15.60
CA ILE A 213 -17.08 -13.20 14.56
C ILE A 213 -17.25 -14.60 15.20
N ASP A 214 -18.39 -15.22 14.91
CA ASP A 214 -18.57 -16.66 15.13
C ASP A 214 -18.85 -17.34 13.79
N ILE A 215 -18.01 -18.33 13.45
CA ILE A 215 -18.10 -19.08 12.20
C ILE A 215 -18.12 -20.58 12.47
N GLY A 216 -18.96 -21.28 11.73
CA GLY A 216 -18.98 -22.73 11.68
C GLY A 216 -17.97 -23.31 10.70
N PRO A 217 -17.87 -24.65 10.64
CA PRO A 217 -17.01 -25.33 9.68
C PRO A 217 -17.46 -25.05 8.25
N LYS A 218 -16.52 -25.12 7.30
CA LYS A 218 -16.73 -24.89 5.86
C LYS A 218 -17.21 -23.48 5.49
N THR A 219 -17.18 -22.52 6.41
CA THR A 219 -17.54 -21.12 6.12
C THR A 219 -16.55 -20.53 5.11
N ARG A 220 -17.05 -19.83 4.12
CA ARG A 220 -16.25 -19.08 3.14
C ARG A 220 -16.26 -17.61 3.51
N VAL A 221 -15.10 -17.06 3.84
CA VAL A 221 -14.94 -15.67 4.31
C VAL A 221 -14.12 -14.88 3.30
N ILE A 222 -14.52 -13.63 3.05
CA ILE A 222 -13.69 -12.64 2.38
C ILE A 222 -13.31 -11.55 3.38
N ASP A 223 -11.99 -11.29 3.54
CA ASP A 223 -11.42 -10.21 4.36
C ASP A 223 -10.97 -9.07 3.43
N ILE A 224 -11.71 -7.96 3.44
CA ILE A 224 -11.54 -6.84 2.52
C ILE A 224 -10.72 -5.74 3.19
N GLY A 225 -9.52 -5.47 2.64
CA GLY A 225 -8.52 -4.62 3.28
C GLY A 225 -7.80 -5.36 4.40
N CYS A 226 -7.26 -6.54 4.09
CA CYS A 226 -6.74 -7.47 5.09
C CYS A 226 -5.51 -6.97 5.89
N GLY A 227 -4.78 -5.96 5.38
CA GLY A 227 -3.60 -5.41 6.05
C GLY A 227 -2.54 -6.50 6.33
N ALA A 228 -2.10 -6.62 7.58
CA ALA A 228 -1.18 -7.68 8.01
C ALA A 228 -1.87 -9.06 8.18
N GLY A 229 -3.11 -9.20 7.74
CA GLY A 229 -3.87 -10.45 7.74
C GLY A 229 -4.38 -10.90 9.10
N THR A 230 -4.41 -10.06 10.13
CA THR A 230 -4.75 -10.50 11.49
C THR A 230 -6.14 -11.12 11.59
N VAL A 231 -7.15 -10.57 10.88
CA VAL A 231 -8.51 -11.14 10.84
C VAL A 231 -8.50 -12.44 10.03
N ALA A 232 -7.95 -12.43 8.82
CA ALA A 232 -7.84 -13.61 7.97
C ALA A 232 -7.14 -14.79 8.67
N LEU A 233 -5.98 -14.52 9.33
CA LEU A 233 -5.22 -15.52 10.08
C LEU A 233 -6.03 -16.11 11.23
N ALA A 234 -6.72 -15.25 12.02
CA ALA A 234 -7.55 -15.71 13.12
C ALA A 234 -8.65 -16.65 12.64
N LEU A 235 -9.39 -16.26 11.62
CA LEU A 235 -10.51 -17.04 11.10
C LEU A 235 -10.06 -18.38 10.47
N ALA A 236 -8.96 -18.35 9.71
CA ALA A 236 -8.41 -19.57 9.11
C ALA A 236 -7.85 -20.56 10.15
N THR A 237 -7.37 -20.05 11.29
CA THR A 237 -6.85 -20.88 12.39
C THR A 237 -7.96 -21.57 13.18
N ARG A 238 -9.17 -20.99 13.23
CA ARG A 238 -10.31 -21.57 13.99
C ARG A 238 -10.77 -22.92 13.48
N ASP A 239 -10.77 -23.11 12.16
CA ASP A 239 -11.19 -24.35 11.52
C ASP A 239 -10.50 -24.54 10.17
N ALA A 240 -9.84 -25.67 9.96
CA ALA A 240 -9.11 -25.98 8.73
C ALA A 240 -10.01 -26.12 7.49
N THR A 241 -11.33 -26.29 7.67
CA THR A 241 -12.30 -26.35 6.57
C THR A 241 -12.85 -24.98 6.17
N THR A 242 -12.60 -23.94 6.98
CA THR A 242 -12.90 -22.54 6.64
C THR A 242 -12.01 -22.10 5.48
N TYR A 243 -12.59 -21.47 4.47
CA TYR A 243 -11.85 -20.86 3.37
C TYR A 243 -11.81 -19.35 3.54
N VAL A 244 -10.64 -18.75 3.57
CA VAL A 244 -10.47 -17.30 3.71
C VAL A 244 -9.83 -16.73 2.46
N HIS A 245 -10.49 -15.74 1.85
CA HIS A 245 -9.95 -14.93 0.75
C HIS A 245 -9.61 -13.55 1.28
N ALA A 246 -8.32 -13.22 1.38
CA ALA A 246 -7.82 -11.97 1.91
C ALA A 246 -7.42 -11.04 0.76
N VAL A 247 -8.08 -9.89 0.62
CA VAL A 247 -7.81 -8.94 -0.46
C VAL A 247 -7.35 -7.59 0.10
N ASP A 248 -6.31 -7.02 -0.52
CA ASP A 248 -5.81 -5.68 -0.20
C ASP A 248 -5.28 -4.98 -1.45
N GLY A 249 -5.35 -3.65 -1.47
CA GLY A 249 -4.73 -2.82 -2.51
C GLY A 249 -3.24 -2.57 -2.31
N ASN A 250 -2.70 -2.88 -1.13
CA ASN A 250 -1.30 -2.71 -0.76
C ASN A 250 -0.51 -4.02 -0.95
N ALA A 251 0.50 -4.01 -1.80
CA ALA A 251 1.30 -5.19 -2.12
C ALA A 251 2.05 -5.76 -0.90
N ARG A 252 2.45 -4.91 0.05
CA ARG A 252 3.09 -5.35 1.29
C ARG A 252 2.09 -6.00 2.24
N ALA A 253 0.85 -5.53 2.28
CA ALA A 253 -0.21 -6.14 3.08
C ALA A 253 -0.48 -7.58 2.61
N VAL A 254 -0.63 -7.79 1.31
CA VAL A 254 -0.78 -9.11 0.71
C VAL A 254 0.39 -10.02 1.06
N GLN A 255 1.62 -9.56 0.84
CA GLN A 255 2.84 -10.30 1.20
C GLN A 255 2.89 -10.65 2.70
N CYS A 256 2.53 -9.71 3.58
CA CYS A 256 2.52 -9.96 5.03
C CYS A 256 1.49 -11.03 5.41
N THR A 257 0.31 -11.01 4.79
CA THR A 257 -0.73 -12.04 5.00
C THR A 257 -0.24 -13.41 4.53
N GLU A 258 0.43 -13.51 3.38
CA GLU A 258 1.03 -14.75 2.88
C GLU A 258 2.11 -15.30 3.83
N LEU A 259 3.02 -14.44 4.27
CA LEU A 259 4.06 -14.81 5.24
C LEU A 259 3.48 -15.23 6.59
N GLY A 260 2.41 -14.54 7.05
CA GLY A 260 1.67 -14.90 8.24
C GLY A 260 0.99 -16.27 8.11
N ALA A 261 0.35 -16.54 6.97
CA ALA A 261 -0.25 -17.85 6.67
C ALA A 261 0.80 -18.97 6.69
N ALA A 262 1.92 -18.77 6.01
CA ALA A 262 3.03 -19.72 6.01
C ALA A 262 3.60 -19.94 7.41
N ARG A 263 3.76 -18.88 8.20
CA ARG A 263 4.27 -18.94 9.59
C ARG A 263 3.39 -19.77 10.52
N ASN A 264 2.07 -19.75 10.31
CA ASN A 264 1.10 -20.55 11.08
C ASN A 264 0.71 -21.86 10.37
N GLN A 265 1.37 -22.24 9.28
CA GLN A 265 1.11 -23.45 8.50
C GLN A 265 -0.35 -23.53 7.98
N LEU A 266 -0.96 -22.40 7.68
CA LEU A 266 -2.32 -22.31 7.15
C LEU A 266 -2.31 -22.48 5.63
N THR A 267 -3.13 -23.40 5.13
CA THR A 267 -3.29 -23.70 3.68
C THR A 267 -4.65 -23.28 3.14
N ASN A 268 -5.51 -22.77 4.01
CA ASN A 268 -6.89 -22.39 3.72
C ASN A 268 -7.09 -20.87 3.57
N ILE A 269 -5.99 -20.13 3.35
CA ILE A 269 -5.99 -18.70 3.00
C ILE A 269 -5.53 -18.54 1.57
N VAL A 270 -6.26 -17.73 0.78
CA VAL A 270 -5.84 -17.22 -0.53
C VAL A 270 -5.75 -15.71 -0.44
N THR A 271 -4.68 -15.13 -0.95
CA THR A 271 -4.45 -13.69 -0.95
C THR A 271 -4.65 -13.10 -2.35
N GLU A 272 -5.10 -11.86 -2.42
CA GLU A 272 -5.29 -11.14 -3.66
C GLU A 272 -4.81 -9.68 -3.54
N LEU A 273 -3.94 -9.26 -4.46
CA LEU A 273 -3.62 -7.84 -4.63
C LEU A 273 -4.63 -7.20 -5.57
N ASN A 274 -5.57 -6.44 -5.03
CA ASN A 274 -6.61 -5.78 -5.81
C ASN A 274 -7.22 -4.57 -5.07
N SER A 275 -7.13 -3.40 -5.68
CA SER A 275 -7.70 -2.15 -5.17
C SER A 275 -9.05 -1.79 -5.83
N ARG A 276 -9.55 -2.60 -6.75
CA ARG A 276 -10.80 -2.36 -7.50
C ARG A 276 -11.93 -3.33 -7.13
N GLY A 277 -11.78 -4.07 -6.02
CA GLY A 277 -12.72 -5.09 -5.57
C GLY A 277 -12.06 -6.45 -5.41
N THR A 278 -12.66 -7.52 -5.91
CA THR A 278 -12.08 -8.87 -5.90
C THR A 278 -12.33 -9.60 -7.21
N LYS A 279 -11.41 -10.50 -7.59
CA LYS A 279 -11.56 -11.44 -8.70
C LYS A 279 -12.20 -12.76 -8.25
N ALA A 280 -12.46 -12.91 -6.96
CA ALA A 280 -13.13 -14.09 -6.44
C ALA A 280 -14.53 -14.26 -7.07
N THR A 281 -15.02 -15.48 -7.08
CA THR A 281 -16.33 -15.80 -7.67
C THR A 281 -17.43 -15.01 -6.95
N LYS A 282 -18.21 -14.24 -7.72
CA LYS A 282 -19.35 -13.49 -7.19
C LYS A 282 -20.38 -14.43 -6.54
N GLY A 283 -20.95 -13.99 -5.43
CA GLY A 283 -21.98 -14.75 -4.73
C GLY A 283 -21.50 -16.08 -4.13
N SER A 284 -20.22 -16.17 -3.75
CA SER A 284 -19.65 -17.43 -3.24
C SER A 284 -19.25 -17.43 -1.77
N PHE A 285 -19.36 -16.29 -1.09
CA PHE A 285 -18.95 -16.15 0.32
C PHE A 285 -20.15 -16.11 1.27
N ASP A 286 -19.96 -16.68 2.45
CA ASP A 286 -20.93 -16.67 3.54
C ASP A 286 -20.80 -15.40 4.40
N LEU A 287 -19.56 -14.93 4.57
CA LEU A 287 -19.22 -13.79 5.40
C LEU A 287 -18.23 -12.87 4.67
N ALA A 288 -18.50 -11.58 4.69
CA ALA A 288 -17.54 -10.54 4.33
C ALA A 288 -17.18 -9.72 5.58
N VAL A 289 -15.89 -9.54 5.81
CA VAL A 289 -15.38 -8.76 6.95
C VAL A 289 -14.50 -7.63 6.47
N ALA A 290 -14.52 -6.47 7.17
CA ALA A 290 -13.62 -5.38 6.88
C ALA A 290 -13.42 -4.44 8.08
N ASN A 291 -12.25 -3.81 8.12
CA ASN A 291 -11.92 -2.70 9.00
C ASN A 291 -11.52 -1.49 8.14
N PRO A 292 -12.50 -0.78 7.54
CA PRO A 292 -12.20 0.30 6.60
C PRO A 292 -11.53 1.48 7.30
N PRO A 293 -10.62 2.21 6.61
CA PRO A 293 -10.03 3.42 7.16
C PRO A 293 -11.06 4.54 7.30
N TYR A 294 -10.87 5.43 8.29
CA TYR A 294 -11.81 6.52 8.63
C TYR A 294 -11.59 7.82 7.84
N PHE A 295 -10.70 7.81 6.86
CA PHE A 295 -10.44 8.96 5.98
C PHE A 295 -11.10 8.75 4.60
N ALA A 296 -11.01 9.75 3.72
CA ALA A 296 -11.55 9.74 2.36
C ALA A 296 -13.09 9.81 2.27
N ASP A 297 -13.74 10.49 3.22
CA ASP A 297 -15.18 10.77 3.20
C ASP A 297 -16.02 9.51 2.90
N PHE A 298 -15.70 8.41 3.58
CA PHE A 298 -16.33 7.08 3.45
C PHE A 298 -16.25 6.41 2.06
N ARG A 299 -15.62 7.00 1.05
CA ARG A 299 -15.51 6.41 -0.29
C ARG A 299 -14.82 5.03 -0.27
N ILE A 300 -13.87 4.81 0.63
CA ILE A 300 -13.23 3.51 0.79
C ILE A 300 -14.18 2.52 1.48
N ALA A 301 -14.91 2.96 2.50
CA ALA A 301 -15.91 2.13 3.17
C ALA A 301 -17.03 1.72 2.18
N GLU A 302 -17.53 2.65 1.38
CA GLU A 302 -18.49 2.36 0.32
C GLU A 302 -17.96 1.34 -0.70
N HIS A 303 -16.71 1.49 -1.12
CA HIS A 303 -16.05 0.53 -2.00
C HIS A 303 -15.96 -0.86 -1.37
N PHE A 304 -15.63 -0.97 -0.08
CA PHE A 304 -15.57 -2.24 0.63
C PHE A 304 -16.95 -2.88 0.76
N ILE A 305 -17.99 -2.10 1.08
CA ILE A 305 -19.37 -2.57 1.16
C ILE A 305 -19.87 -3.08 -0.21
N ASN A 306 -19.56 -2.37 -1.29
CA ASN A 306 -19.92 -2.78 -2.64
C ASN A 306 -19.18 -4.07 -3.06
N THR A 307 -17.88 -4.18 -2.71
CA THR A 307 -17.10 -5.41 -2.93
C THR A 307 -17.69 -6.59 -2.15
N ALA A 308 -18.07 -6.38 -0.87
CA ALA A 308 -18.73 -7.38 -0.05
C ALA A 308 -20.07 -7.83 -0.68
N LYS A 309 -20.89 -6.87 -1.13
CA LYS A 309 -22.18 -7.15 -1.77
C LYS A 309 -22.05 -8.02 -3.03
N GLU A 310 -20.99 -7.80 -3.82
CA GLU A 310 -20.72 -8.64 -4.99
C GLU A 310 -20.20 -10.03 -4.62
N ALA A 311 -19.37 -10.13 -3.59
CA ALA A 311 -18.74 -11.37 -3.18
C ALA A 311 -19.65 -12.33 -2.39
N LEU A 312 -20.52 -11.80 -1.55
CA LEU A 312 -21.43 -12.57 -0.71
C LEU A 312 -22.50 -13.29 -1.55
N LYS A 313 -22.93 -14.46 -1.12
CA LYS A 313 -24.15 -15.14 -1.61
C LYS A 313 -25.40 -14.44 -1.07
N PRO A 314 -26.59 -14.61 -1.68
CA PRO A 314 -27.85 -14.17 -1.06
C PRO A 314 -27.98 -14.76 0.35
N GLY A 315 -28.36 -13.94 1.33
CA GLY A 315 -28.36 -14.30 2.75
C GLY A 315 -26.97 -14.34 3.40
N GLY A 316 -25.88 -14.02 2.68
CA GLY A 316 -24.54 -13.87 3.24
C GLY A 316 -24.41 -12.61 4.10
N GLN A 317 -23.53 -12.63 5.07
CA GLN A 317 -23.40 -11.59 6.09
C GLN A 317 -22.23 -10.65 5.82
N LEU A 318 -22.43 -9.37 6.04
CA LEU A 318 -21.40 -8.35 6.14
C LEU A 318 -21.15 -8.07 7.63
N LEU A 319 -19.89 -7.94 8.04
CA LEU A 319 -19.50 -7.45 9.36
C LEU A 319 -18.34 -6.48 9.25
N LEU A 320 -18.53 -5.26 9.73
CA LEU A 320 -17.55 -4.18 9.71
C LEU A 320 -17.28 -3.67 11.12
N VAL A 321 -16.14 -3.02 11.30
CA VAL A 321 -15.83 -2.24 12.51
C VAL A 321 -15.58 -0.78 12.14
N THR A 322 -16.13 0.15 12.93
CA THR A 322 -15.99 1.59 12.71
C THR A 322 -15.95 2.39 14.00
N LYS A 323 -15.40 3.61 13.94
CA LYS A 323 -15.56 4.65 15.00
C LYS A 323 -16.64 5.67 14.66
N GLN A 324 -17.19 5.62 13.48
CA GLN A 324 -18.14 6.61 12.95
C GLN A 324 -19.38 5.89 12.45
N PRO A 325 -20.29 5.42 13.36
CA PRO A 325 -21.44 4.60 12.98
C PRO A 325 -22.51 5.37 12.20
N GLN A 326 -22.64 6.70 12.39
CA GLN A 326 -23.72 7.50 11.83
C GLN A 326 -23.87 7.38 10.32
N TRP A 327 -22.75 7.38 9.60
CA TRP A 327 -22.78 7.21 8.14
C TRP A 327 -23.35 5.84 7.74
N TYR A 328 -23.05 4.79 8.47
CA TYR A 328 -23.54 3.43 8.18
C TYR A 328 -25.03 3.29 8.52
N GLU A 329 -25.52 3.99 9.59
CA GLU A 329 -26.94 4.06 9.96
C GLU A 329 -27.79 4.66 8.83
N GLU A 330 -27.24 5.60 8.07
CA GLU A 330 -27.89 6.24 6.92
C GLU A 330 -27.68 5.45 5.62
N TYR A 331 -26.52 4.84 5.42
CA TYR A 331 -26.15 4.26 4.13
C TYR A 331 -26.65 2.83 3.91
N LEU A 332 -26.68 1.98 4.95
CA LEU A 332 -26.95 0.56 4.81
C LEU A 332 -28.43 0.18 4.70
N PRO A 333 -29.39 0.77 5.45
CA PRO A 333 -30.77 0.27 5.53
C PRO A 333 -31.48 0.14 4.16
N ASP A 334 -31.18 1.01 3.22
CA ASP A 334 -31.78 0.97 1.88
C ASP A 334 -31.12 -0.08 0.94
N ARG A 335 -30.08 -0.75 1.38
CA ARG A 335 -29.20 -1.58 0.54
C ARG A 335 -28.95 -2.99 1.07
N TRP A 336 -29.23 -3.22 2.35
CA TRP A 336 -28.96 -4.45 3.07
C TRP A 336 -30.15 -4.80 3.97
N ASP A 337 -30.42 -6.08 4.13
CA ASP A 337 -31.40 -6.57 5.10
C ASP A 337 -30.76 -6.72 6.48
N ASP A 338 -31.58 -6.79 7.52
CA ASP A 338 -31.19 -7.05 8.90
C ASP A 338 -29.97 -6.24 9.38
N VAL A 339 -29.99 -4.92 9.06
CA VAL A 339 -28.89 -4.03 9.47
C VAL A 339 -28.93 -3.83 10.97
N ASP A 340 -27.82 -4.14 11.64
CA ASP A 340 -27.61 -3.92 13.07
C ASP A 340 -26.32 -3.20 13.35
N ILE A 341 -26.31 -2.26 14.30
CA ILE A 341 -25.15 -1.47 14.69
C ILE A 341 -25.10 -1.37 16.21
N TRP A 342 -24.05 -1.96 16.78
CA TRP A 342 -23.92 -1.99 18.24
C TRP A 342 -22.53 -1.55 18.71
N PRO A 343 -22.42 -0.95 19.93
CA PRO A 343 -21.15 -0.52 20.47
C PRO A 343 -20.27 -1.71 20.88
N SER A 344 -18.97 -1.60 20.64
CA SER A 344 -17.94 -2.52 21.11
C SER A 344 -16.71 -1.74 21.59
N LYS A 345 -16.60 -1.52 22.89
CA LYS A 345 -15.58 -0.68 23.53
C LYS A 345 -15.55 0.74 22.95
N LYS A 346 -14.49 1.11 22.20
CA LYS A 346 -14.32 2.43 21.54
C LYS A 346 -14.74 2.42 20.06
N TYR A 347 -15.36 1.33 19.60
CA TYR A 347 -15.79 1.09 18.24
C TYR A 347 -17.27 0.77 18.19
N HIS A 348 -17.80 0.66 16.99
CA HIS A 348 -19.09 0.05 16.71
C HIS A 348 -18.86 -1.07 15.69
N LEU A 349 -19.59 -2.15 15.89
CA LEU A 349 -19.72 -3.21 14.91
C LEU A 349 -20.97 -2.93 14.07
N VAL A 350 -20.86 -3.19 12.79
CA VAL A 350 -21.90 -2.93 11.80
C VAL A 350 -22.12 -4.21 11.03
N ALA A 351 -23.33 -4.74 11.08
CA ALA A 351 -23.72 -5.94 10.34
C ALA A 351 -24.83 -5.64 9.34
N GLY A 352 -24.95 -6.49 8.34
CA GLY A 352 -26.05 -6.50 7.40
C GLY A 352 -26.10 -7.81 6.62
N VAL A 353 -27.27 -8.20 6.15
CA VAL A 353 -27.47 -9.40 5.33
C VAL A 353 -27.66 -9.01 3.88
N ARG A 354 -27.00 -9.70 2.98
CA ARG A 354 -27.16 -9.47 1.54
C ARG A 354 -28.55 -9.94 1.08
N THR A 355 -29.33 -9.03 0.52
CA THR A 355 -30.56 -9.31 -0.25
C THR A 355 -30.32 -10.23 -1.45
#